data_48a295d09e0eb9ed1165a17b3d7d5ac3
#
_entry.id   48a295d09e0eb9ed1165a17b3d7d5ac3
#
_cell.length_a   1.000
_cell.length_b   1.000
_cell.length_c   1.000
_cell.angle_alpha   90.00
_cell.angle_beta   90.00
_cell.angle_gamma   90.00
#
_symmetry.space_group_name_H-M   'P 1'
#
loop_
_entity.id
_entity.type
_entity.pdbx_description
1 polymer ?
#
loop_
_entity_poly.entity_id
_entity_poly.type
_entity_poly.pdbx_seq_one_letter_code
_entity_poly.pdbx_strand_id
1 'polypeptide(L)'
;MYEVLDDTAAQIILAIESGDSIRRVAQHLHTPYETVRQAVNRLEDAGYVSYDDGLTVVDERVRDAALEFVAASASISPPSIEEAYVIPQFGDWPFAFARIDAVYVWTQGGYQVGREPNDYPLFLAVRERDVDAWGAFFESFDLPTAFERQPREELNEPLQIVLEPRASLDIEHVEGYPVIPRDETIEYMRENYAQFQSALAMFDRMYEDLDLGVTYRETERAQP
;
A
#
# COMPACT_ATOMS: atom_id res chain seq x y z
N MET A 1 -16.48 25.94 -7.21
CA MET A 1 -15.37 25.21 -7.84
C MET A 1 -14.42 24.60 -6.78
N TYR A 2 -14.10 25.29 -5.68
CA TYR A 2 -13.17 24.80 -4.66
C TYR A 2 -13.78 23.86 -3.59
N GLU A 3 -15.08 23.65 -3.58
CA GLU A 3 -15.76 22.74 -2.63
C GLU A 3 -15.76 21.26 -3.06
N VAL A 4 -15.17 20.94 -4.22
CA VAL A 4 -15.22 19.58 -4.78
C VAL A 4 -13.93 18.78 -4.52
N LEU A 5 -12.79 19.47 -4.43
CA LEU A 5 -11.50 18.84 -4.16
C LEU A 5 -11.19 18.93 -2.66
N ASP A 6 -11.42 17.86 -1.97
CA ASP A 6 -10.94 17.55 -0.61
C ASP A 6 -9.95 16.37 -0.68
N ASP A 7 -9.31 16.00 0.44
CA ASP A 7 -8.36 14.91 0.48
C ASP A 7 -8.95 13.60 -0.08
N THR A 8 -10.18 13.27 0.28
CA THR A 8 -10.86 12.07 -0.20
C THR A 8 -11.09 12.14 -1.71
N ALA A 9 -11.52 13.27 -2.24
CA ALA A 9 -11.75 13.46 -3.68
C ALA A 9 -10.43 13.38 -4.46
N ALA A 10 -9.36 13.97 -3.95
CA ALA A 10 -8.04 13.91 -4.57
C ALA A 10 -7.48 12.47 -4.59
N GLN A 11 -7.56 11.74 -3.47
CA GLN A 11 -7.16 10.33 -3.42
C GLN A 11 -7.98 9.46 -4.38
N ILE A 12 -9.29 9.70 -4.52
CA ILE A 12 -10.14 9.00 -5.48
C ILE A 12 -9.69 9.26 -6.92
N ILE A 13 -9.41 10.52 -7.28
CA ILE A 13 -8.89 10.87 -8.62
C ILE A 13 -7.61 10.10 -8.91
N LEU A 14 -6.70 10.03 -7.95
CA LEU A 14 -5.41 9.35 -8.07
C LEU A 14 -5.56 7.82 -8.19
N ALA A 15 -6.51 7.23 -7.47
CA ALA A 15 -6.73 5.79 -7.45
C ALA A 15 -7.52 5.27 -8.66
N ILE A 16 -8.11 6.14 -9.50
CA ILE A 16 -8.84 5.72 -10.70
C ILE A 16 -7.86 5.27 -11.77
N GLU A 17 -7.93 3.99 -12.14
CA GLU A 17 -7.45 3.47 -13.43
C GLU A 17 -8.59 3.50 -14.45
N SER A 18 -8.25 3.77 -15.72
CA SER A 18 -9.27 3.88 -16.78
C SER A 18 -10.09 2.60 -16.91
N GLY A 19 -11.40 2.72 -16.79
CA GLY A 19 -12.34 1.60 -16.85
C GLY A 19 -12.67 0.98 -15.47
N ASP A 20 -12.17 1.53 -14.38
CA ASP A 20 -12.45 1.04 -13.05
C ASP A 20 -13.93 1.14 -12.66
N SER A 21 -14.35 0.23 -11.78
CA SER A 21 -15.61 0.38 -11.05
C SER A 21 -15.41 1.14 -9.74
N ILE A 22 -16.45 1.82 -9.27
CA ILE A 22 -16.45 2.46 -7.93
C ILE A 22 -16.04 1.49 -6.82
N ARG A 23 -16.44 0.21 -6.96
CA ARG A 23 -16.07 -0.84 -5.98
C ARG A 23 -14.56 -1.08 -5.97
N ARG A 24 -13.92 -1.11 -7.15
CA ARG A 24 -12.47 -1.33 -7.25
C ARG A 24 -11.70 -0.17 -6.63
N VAL A 25 -12.08 1.07 -6.93
CA VAL A 25 -11.49 2.26 -6.30
C VAL A 25 -11.69 2.25 -4.78
N ALA A 26 -12.88 1.86 -4.30
CA ALA A 26 -13.15 1.74 -2.87
C ALA A 26 -12.27 0.68 -2.18
N GLN A 27 -11.99 -0.44 -2.86
CA GLN A 27 -11.06 -1.47 -2.39
C GLN A 27 -9.61 -0.95 -2.36
N HIS A 28 -9.15 -0.31 -3.43
CA HIS A 28 -7.80 0.26 -3.50
C HIS A 28 -7.52 1.28 -2.39
N LEU A 29 -8.52 2.12 -2.07
CA LEU A 29 -8.40 3.15 -1.03
C LEU A 29 -8.78 2.66 0.38
N HIS A 30 -9.20 1.40 0.53
CA HIS A 30 -9.77 0.87 1.78
C HIS A 30 -10.84 1.79 2.39
N THR A 31 -11.58 2.47 1.52
CA THR A 31 -12.62 3.45 1.87
C THR A 31 -14.01 2.82 1.66
N PRO A 32 -14.99 3.09 2.55
CA PRO A 32 -16.34 2.57 2.37
C PRO A 32 -16.93 2.92 1.00
N TYR A 33 -17.52 1.94 0.32
CA TYR A 33 -18.10 2.10 -1.02
C TYR A 33 -19.01 3.32 -1.15
N GLU A 34 -19.84 3.58 -0.15
CA GLU A 34 -20.79 4.69 -0.18
C GLU A 34 -20.09 6.07 -0.14
N THR A 35 -18.98 6.17 0.60
CA THR A 35 -18.14 7.37 0.63
C THR A 35 -17.53 7.65 -0.75
N VAL A 36 -16.95 6.62 -1.37
CA VAL A 36 -16.37 6.73 -2.72
C VAL A 36 -17.46 7.05 -3.74
N ARG A 37 -18.63 6.40 -3.68
CA ARG A 37 -19.75 6.66 -4.59
C ARG A 37 -20.22 8.10 -4.52
N GLN A 38 -20.36 8.66 -3.32
CA GLN A 38 -20.78 10.05 -3.14
C GLN A 38 -19.73 11.03 -3.67
N ALA A 39 -18.45 10.77 -3.45
CA ALA A 39 -17.38 11.61 -3.97
C ALA A 39 -17.29 11.51 -5.51
N VAL A 40 -17.39 10.31 -6.08
CA VAL A 40 -17.41 10.12 -7.54
C VAL A 40 -18.57 10.90 -8.19
N ASN A 41 -19.77 10.83 -7.62
CA ASN A 41 -20.92 11.62 -8.16
C ASN A 41 -20.62 13.12 -8.16
N ARG A 42 -20.01 13.65 -7.09
CA ARG A 42 -19.60 15.07 -7.03
C ARG A 42 -18.54 15.41 -8.07
N LEU A 43 -17.58 14.51 -8.28
CA LEU A 43 -16.51 14.68 -9.26
C LEU A 43 -17.03 14.61 -10.70
N GLU A 44 -18.00 13.74 -10.97
CA GLU A 44 -18.68 13.62 -12.26
C GLU A 44 -19.54 14.87 -12.54
N ASP A 45 -20.33 15.32 -11.59
CA ASP A 45 -21.12 16.56 -11.70
C ASP A 45 -20.23 17.79 -11.96
N ALA A 46 -19.01 17.79 -11.44
CA ALA A 46 -18.00 18.83 -11.65
C ALA A 46 -17.22 18.68 -12.98
N GLY A 47 -17.36 17.55 -13.67
CA GLY A 47 -16.68 17.25 -14.93
C GLY A 47 -15.20 16.83 -14.78
N TYR A 48 -14.78 16.37 -13.60
CA TYR A 48 -13.41 15.87 -13.37
C TYR A 48 -13.26 14.40 -13.70
N VAL A 49 -14.33 13.64 -13.54
CA VAL A 49 -14.41 12.20 -13.87
C VAL A 49 -15.59 11.96 -14.79
N SER A 50 -15.52 10.93 -15.59
CA SER A 50 -16.62 10.37 -16.38
C SER A 50 -16.88 8.93 -15.95
N TYR A 51 -18.16 8.52 -15.93
CA TYR A 51 -18.58 7.16 -15.57
C TYR A 51 -19.54 6.57 -16.63
N ASP A 52 -19.07 6.46 -17.88
CA ASP A 52 -19.84 5.86 -18.98
C ASP A 52 -19.60 4.34 -19.09
N ASP A 53 -18.35 3.95 -19.35
CA ASP A 53 -17.87 2.56 -19.53
C ASP A 53 -16.84 2.20 -18.43
N GLY A 54 -17.09 2.65 -17.20
CA GLY A 54 -16.16 2.66 -16.07
C GLY A 54 -15.65 4.06 -15.77
N LEU A 55 -14.97 4.19 -14.63
CA LEU A 55 -14.42 5.46 -14.20
C LEU A 55 -13.21 5.85 -15.06
N THR A 56 -13.17 7.13 -15.43
CA THR A 56 -12.03 7.71 -16.15
C THR A 56 -11.85 9.16 -15.70
N VAL A 57 -10.62 9.56 -15.43
CA VAL A 57 -10.27 10.98 -15.20
C VAL A 57 -10.31 11.70 -16.55
N VAL A 58 -11.04 12.80 -16.63
CA VAL A 58 -11.33 13.48 -17.91
C VAL A 58 -10.09 14.16 -18.50
N ASP A 59 -9.19 14.65 -17.65
CA ASP A 59 -7.97 15.36 -18.07
C ASP A 59 -6.83 15.02 -17.11
N GLU A 60 -5.69 14.62 -17.63
CA GLU A 60 -4.49 14.25 -16.85
C GLU A 60 -4.03 15.37 -15.91
N ARG A 61 -4.22 16.62 -16.31
CA ARG A 61 -3.93 17.77 -15.44
C ARG A 61 -4.77 17.80 -14.16
N VAL A 62 -5.92 17.14 -14.14
CA VAL A 62 -6.72 16.98 -12.91
C VAL A 62 -6.03 15.98 -11.97
N ARG A 63 -5.44 14.91 -12.53
CA ARG A 63 -4.65 13.94 -11.80
C ARG A 63 -3.39 14.59 -11.21
N ASP A 64 -2.64 15.34 -12.03
CA ASP A 64 -1.45 16.08 -11.59
C ASP A 64 -1.77 17.04 -10.43
N ALA A 65 -2.85 17.81 -10.56
CA ALA A 65 -3.28 18.75 -9.52
C ALA A 65 -3.74 18.03 -8.23
N ALA A 66 -4.37 16.87 -8.35
CA ALA A 66 -4.73 16.04 -7.20
C ALA A 66 -3.49 15.51 -6.50
N LEU A 67 -2.47 15.07 -7.24
CA LEU A 67 -1.20 14.60 -6.69
C LEU A 67 -0.47 15.71 -5.94
N GLU A 68 -0.33 16.90 -6.55
CA GLU A 68 0.25 18.06 -5.88
C GLU A 68 -0.50 18.45 -4.60
N PHE A 69 -1.83 18.34 -4.60
CA PHE A 69 -2.65 18.63 -3.43
C PHE A 69 -2.40 17.63 -2.30
N VAL A 70 -2.40 16.33 -2.58
CA VAL A 70 -2.17 15.29 -1.55
C VAL A 70 -0.75 15.35 -1.03
N ALA A 71 0.25 15.57 -1.88
CA ALA A 71 1.64 15.75 -1.48
C ALA A 71 1.82 16.99 -0.58
N ALA A 72 1.19 18.11 -0.92
CA ALA A 72 1.23 19.30 -0.09
C ALA A 72 0.53 19.09 1.27
N SER A 73 -0.56 18.32 1.31
CA SER A 73 -1.23 17.94 2.55
C SER A 73 -0.32 17.08 3.43
N ALA A 74 0.42 16.14 2.83
CA ALA A 74 1.39 15.30 3.53
C ALA A 74 2.52 16.11 4.20
N SER A 75 3.00 17.17 3.57
CA SER A 75 4.01 18.06 4.15
C SER A 75 3.50 18.85 5.37
N ILE A 76 2.18 19.04 5.48
CA ILE A 76 1.56 19.74 6.63
C ILE A 76 1.26 18.74 7.76
N SER A 77 0.82 17.56 7.40
CA SER A 77 0.48 16.47 8.31
C SER A 77 1.07 15.17 7.78
N PRO A 78 2.17 14.67 8.38
CA PRO A 78 2.80 13.43 7.92
C PRO A 78 1.79 12.29 7.79
N PRO A 79 1.89 11.47 6.74
CA PRO A 79 0.97 10.37 6.51
C PRO A 79 0.96 9.37 7.67
N SER A 80 -0.22 8.85 7.98
CA SER A 80 -0.37 7.72 8.89
C SER A 80 0.20 6.43 8.26
N ILE A 81 0.35 5.39 9.08
CA ILE A 81 0.78 4.08 8.60
C ILE A 81 -0.21 3.50 7.57
N GLU A 82 -1.52 3.68 7.81
CA GLU A 82 -2.55 3.23 6.88
C GLU A 82 -2.45 3.97 5.54
N GLU A 83 -2.24 5.27 5.55
CA GLU A 83 -2.05 6.08 4.33
C GLU A 83 -0.77 5.69 3.59
N ALA A 84 0.28 5.28 4.31
CA ALA A 84 1.53 4.81 3.70
C ALA A 84 1.35 3.57 2.81
N TYR A 85 0.37 2.72 3.08
CA TYR A 85 0.02 1.60 2.19
C TYR A 85 -0.77 2.04 0.95
N VAL A 86 -1.39 3.20 0.99
CA VAL A 86 -2.18 3.73 -0.13
C VAL A 86 -1.33 4.61 -1.05
N ILE A 87 -0.45 5.44 -0.50
CA ILE A 87 0.37 6.40 -1.26
C ILE A 87 1.10 5.76 -2.46
N PRO A 88 1.75 4.57 -2.36
CA PRO A 88 2.42 3.96 -3.51
C PRO A 88 1.50 3.67 -4.70
N GLN A 89 0.18 3.52 -4.46
CA GLN A 89 -0.79 3.27 -5.51
C GLN A 89 -1.09 4.53 -6.36
N PHE A 90 -0.63 5.70 -5.94
CA PHE A 90 -0.75 6.95 -6.69
C PHE A 90 0.39 7.16 -7.70
N GLY A 91 1.45 6.36 -7.60
CA GLY A 91 2.58 6.40 -8.53
C GLY A 91 2.29 5.69 -9.84
N ASP A 92 2.99 6.10 -10.91
CA ASP A 92 2.78 5.58 -12.27
C ASP A 92 3.64 4.34 -12.59
N TRP A 93 4.43 3.86 -11.64
CA TRP A 93 5.35 2.75 -11.87
C TRP A 93 4.92 1.52 -11.09
N PRO A 94 5.16 0.30 -11.65
CA PRO A 94 4.85 -0.93 -10.95
C PRO A 94 5.67 -1.06 -9.66
N PHE A 95 4.99 -1.51 -8.61
CA PHE A 95 5.59 -1.89 -7.33
C PHE A 95 4.89 -3.11 -6.75
N ALA A 96 5.47 -3.71 -5.73
CA ALA A 96 4.82 -4.72 -4.92
C ALA A 96 5.27 -4.59 -3.46
N PHE A 97 4.36 -4.78 -2.52
CA PHE A 97 4.74 -4.93 -1.11
C PHE A 97 5.62 -6.15 -0.94
N ALA A 98 6.72 -5.99 -0.20
CA ALA A 98 7.75 -7.00 -0.05
C ALA A 98 8.05 -7.32 1.41
N ARG A 99 8.79 -8.38 1.67
CA ARG A 99 9.23 -8.82 3.01
C ARG A 99 8.06 -8.91 4.00
N ILE A 100 8.19 -8.23 5.14
CA ILE A 100 7.16 -8.23 6.19
C ILE A 100 5.85 -7.56 5.74
N ASP A 101 5.89 -6.62 4.80
CA ASP A 101 4.70 -6.01 4.22
C ASP A 101 3.95 -6.98 3.31
N ALA A 102 4.67 -7.82 2.57
CA ALA A 102 4.05 -8.91 1.84
C ALA A 102 3.34 -9.90 2.80
N VAL A 103 3.96 -10.23 3.93
CA VAL A 103 3.31 -11.08 4.95
C VAL A 103 2.05 -10.42 5.50
N TYR A 104 2.10 -9.11 5.77
CA TYR A 104 0.93 -8.35 6.22
C TYR A 104 -0.21 -8.37 5.19
N VAL A 105 0.11 -8.09 3.93
CA VAL A 105 -0.87 -8.10 2.83
C VAL A 105 -1.45 -9.49 2.61
N TRP A 106 -0.62 -10.53 2.51
CA TRP A 106 -1.06 -11.91 2.33
C TRP A 106 -1.90 -12.44 3.50
N THR A 107 -1.67 -11.96 4.72
CA THR A 107 -2.49 -12.32 5.90
C THR A 107 -3.67 -11.39 6.10
N GLN A 108 -3.96 -10.49 5.15
CA GLN A 108 -5.05 -9.52 5.21
C GLN A 108 -5.05 -8.74 6.53
N GLY A 109 -3.88 -8.27 6.94
CA GLY A 109 -3.69 -7.53 8.18
C GLY A 109 -3.64 -8.38 9.46
N GLY A 110 -3.79 -9.71 9.34
CA GLY A 110 -3.82 -10.63 10.48
C GLY A 110 -2.49 -10.80 11.19
N TYR A 111 -1.39 -10.45 10.51
CA TYR A 111 -0.05 -10.56 11.08
C TYR A 111 0.66 -9.20 11.12
N GLN A 112 0.78 -8.66 12.32
CA GLN A 112 1.53 -7.43 12.60
C GLN A 112 2.56 -7.73 13.68
N VAL A 113 3.82 -7.92 13.31
CA VAL A 113 4.88 -8.21 14.28
C VAL A 113 6.10 -7.33 14.06
N GLY A 114 6.63 -6.86 15.19
CA GLY A 114 7.96 -6.25 15.24
C GLY A 114 8.04 -4.85 14.66
N ARG A 115 6.92 -4.14 14.59
CA ARG A 115 6.90 -2.74 14.19
C ARG A 115 6.34 -1.89 15.32
N GLU A 116 7.03 -0.82 15.61
CA GLU A 116 6.54 0.19 16.54
C GLU A 116 5.96 1.36 15.75
N PRO A 117 4.93 2.04 16.27
CA PRO A 117 4.36 3.22 15.60
C PRO A 117 5.37 4.32 15.26
N ASN A 118 6.50 4.33 15.96
CA ASN A 118 7.58 5.31 15.77
C ASN A 118 8.81 4.72 15.06
N ASP A 119 8.74 3.51 14.50
CA ASP A 119 9.81 2.86 13.74
C ASP A 119 9.16 1.88 12.75
N TYR A 120 8.65 2.44 11.64
CA TYR A 120 7.87 1.70 10.68
C TYR A 120 8.50 1.72 9.29
N PRO A 121 9.42 0.81 8.99
CA PRO A 121 9.89 0.62 7.62
C PRO A 121 8.81 -0.06 6.78
N LEU A 122 8.49 0.53 5.62
CA LEU A 122 7.60 -0.04 4.61
C LEU A 122 8.46 -0.54 3.44
N PHE A 123 8.40 -1.83 3.13
CA PHE A 123 9.22 -2.47 2.11
C PHE A 123 8.48 -2.61 0.79
N LEU A 124 9.05 -2.02 -0.26
CA LEU A 124 8.50 -2.04 -1.61
C LEU A 124 9.51 -2.62 -2.60
N ALA A 125 9.16 -3.70 -3.27
CA ALA A 125 9.88 -4.17 -4.45
C ALA A 125 9.51 -3.30 -5.65
N VAL A 126 10.52 -2.80 -6.37
CA VAL A 126 10.38 -1.91 -7.52
C VAL A 126 11.33 -2.35 -8.64
N ARG A 127 11.06 -2.00 -9.89
CA ARG A 127 12.03 -2.28 -10.96
C ARG A 127 13.25 -1.37 -10.81
N GLU A 128 14.44 -1.90 -11.05
CA GLU A 128 15.69 -1.16 -10.97
C GLU A 128 15.66 0.16 -11.76
N ARG A 129 15.06 0.16 -12.96
CA ARG A 129 14.96 1.33 -13.83
C ARG A 129 14.03 2.43 -13.28
N ASP A 130 13.12 2.09 -12.36
CA ASP A 130 12.08 2.98 -11.84
C ASP A 130 12.45 3.53 -10.43
N VAL A 131 13.61 3.15 -9.89
CA VAL A 131 14.06 3.51 -8.52
C VAL A 131 14.15 5.01 -8.31
N ASP A 132 14.79 5.74 -9.23
CA ASP A 132 14.95 7.19 -9.11
C ASP A 132 13.60 7.91 -9.17
N ALA A 133 12.68 7.41 -9.98
CA ALA A 133 11.33 7.94 -10.10
C ALA A 133 10.53 7.71 -8.81
N TRP A 134 10.63 6.52 -8.22
CA TRP A 134 10.04 6.21 -6.92
C TRP A 134 10.64 7.07 -5.80
N GLY A 135 11.96 7.28 -5.80
CA GLY A 135 12.64 8.15 -4.85
C GLY A 135 12.07 9.58 -4.89
N ALA A 136 12.00 10.18 -6.09
CA ALA A 136 11.46 11.52 -6.29
C ALA A 136 9.95 11.60 -5.91
N PHE A 137 9.19 10.55 -6.22
CA PHE A 137 7.77 10.46 -5.85
C PHE A 137 7.59 10.52 -4.32
N PHE A 138 8.28 9.65 -3.57
CA PHE A 138 8.17 9.65 -2.10
C PHE A 138 8.73 10.90 -1.44
N GLU A 139 9.78 11.50 -2.02
CA GLU A 139 10.30 12.81 -1.57
C GLU A 139 9.22 13.89 -1.64
N SER A 140 8.32 13.87 -2.63
CA SER A 140 7.21 14.82 -2.73
C SER A 140 6.19 14.69 -1.59
N PHE A 141 6.15 13.57 -0.90
CA PHE A 141 5.33 13.31 0.29
C PHE A 141 6.10 13.47 1.61
N ASP A 142 7.31 14.01 1.58
CA ASP A 142 8.22 14.06 2.73
C ASP A 142 8.50 12.67 3.35
N LEU A 143 8.42 11.60 2.54
CA LEU A 143 8.69 10.24 2.96
C LEU A 143 10.15 9.86 2.64
N PRO A 144 11.00 9.63 3.65
CA PRO A 144 12.39 9.26 3.40
C PRO A 144 12.48 7.87 2.76
N THR A 145 13.30 7.77 1.70
CA THR A 145 13.57 6.51 1.01
C THR A 145 14.97 6.01 1.29
N ALA A 146 15.14 4.69 1.37
CA ALA A 146 16.42 4.02 1.48
C ALA A 146 16.40 2.66 0.74
N PHE A 147 17.58 2.06 0.51
CA PHE A 147 17.71 0.69 -0.02
C PHE A 147 17.83 -0.36 1.09
N GLU A 148 18.17 0.09 2.29
CA GLU A 148 18.24 -0.74 3.49
C GLU A 148 17.57 -0.01 4.65
N ARG A 149 17.02 -0.76 5.59
CA ARG A 149 16.46 -0.17 6.81
C ARG A 149 17.54 0.63 7.54
N GLN A 150 17.29 1.91 7.76
CA GLN A 150 18.15 2.76 8.55
C GLN A 150 17.82 2.64 10.04
N PRO A 151 18.81 2.76 10.94
CA PRO A 151 18.55 2.83 12.36
C PRO A 151 17.66 4.02 12.71
N ARG A 152 16.70 3.81 13.62
CA ARG A 152 15.74 4.84 14.07
C ARG A 152 16.42 6.15 14.52
N GLU A 153 17.60 6.07 15.13
CA GLU A 153 18.35 7.21 15.64
C GLU A 153 18.80 8.18 14.52
N GLU A 154 18.80 7.71 13.28
CA GLU A 154 19.16 8.49 12.09
C GLU A 154 17.92 9.06 11.36
N LEU A 155 16.70 8.63 11.75
CA LEU A 155 15.46 9.05 11.12
C LEU A 155 14.76 10.10 12.00
N ASN A 156 14.38 11.22 11.38
CA ASN A 156 13.53 12.21 12.04
C ASN A 156 12.05 11.83 11.99
N GLU A 157 11.67 10.90 11.08
CA GLU A 157 10.31 10.49 10.84
C GLU A 157 10.09 9.00 11.21
N PRO A 158 8.91 8.65 11.75
CA PRO A 158 8.62 7.26 12.15
C PRO A 158 8.48 6.31 10.96
N LEU A 159 8.08 6.80 9.81
CA LEU A 159 7.85 6.04 8.60
C LEU A 159 9.03 6.18 7.64
N GLN A 160 9.52 5.06 7.15
CA GLN A 160 10.58 4.99 6.13
C GLN A 160 10.17 4.07 5.00
N ILE A 161 10.33 4.52 3.76
CA ILE A 161 10.15 3.66 2.59
C ILE A 161 11.47 2.97 2.25
N VAL A 162 11.47 1.64 2.27
CA VAL A 162 12.63 0.84 1.88
C VAL A 162 12.38 0.26 0.49
N LEU A 163 13.08 0.78 -0.49
CA LEU A 163 13.00 0.33 -1.88
C LEU A 163 13.91 -0.88 -2.08
N GLU A 164 13.36 -1.94 -2.68
CA GLU A 164 14.05 -3.16 -3.06
C GLU A 164 14.12 -3.26 -4.58
N PRO A 165 15.24 -2.80 -5.21
CA PRO A 165 15.39 -2.83 -6.66
C PRO A 165 15.42 -4.26 -7.21
N ARG A 166 14.68 -4.54 -8.27
CA ARG A 166 14.61 -5.85 -8.95
C ARG A 166 14.75 -5.71 -10.45
N ALA A 167 15.52 -6.60 -11.06
CA ALA A 167 15.64 -6.67 -12.53
C ALA A 167 14.32 -7.06 -13.20
N SER A 168 13.55 -7.96 -12.56
CA SER A 168 12.15 -8.30 -12.93
C SER A 168 11.27 -8.20 -11.69
N LEU A 169 10.01 -7.84 -11.89
CA LEU A 169 9.04 -7.69 -10.81
C LEU A 169 7.78 -8.47 -11.18
N ASP A 170 7.58 -9.59 -10.49
CA ASP A 170 6.35 -10.35 -10.54
C ASP A 170 5.42 -9.85 -9.45
N ILE A 171 4.15 -9.62 -9.79
CA ILE A 171 3.16 -8.99 -8.91
C ILE A 171 1.92 -9.86 -8.86
N GLU A 172 1.47 -10.18 -7.66
CA GLU A 172 0.15 -10.69 -7.38
C GLU A 172 -0.69 -9.60 -6.68
N HIS A 173 -2.00 -9.82 -6.56
CA HIS A 173 -2.88 -8.84 -5.92
C HIS A 173 -3.73 -9.52 -4.86
N VAL A 174 -3.75 -8.92 -3.66
CA VAL A 174 -4.57 -9.36 -2.53
C VAL A 174 -5.38 -8.18 -2.03
N GLU A 175 -6.70 -8.28 -2.09
CA GLU A 175 -7.63 -7.21 -1.69
C GLU A 175 -7.31 -5.83 -2.32
N GLY A 176 -6.77 -5.84 -3.57
CA GLY A 176 -6.38 -4.63 -4.29
C GLY A 176 -4.93 -4.19 -4.07
N TYR A 177 -4.21 -4.76 -3.11
CA TYR A 177 -2.80 -4.44 -2.89
C TYR A 177 -1.89 -5.26 -3.81
N PRO A 178 -0.97 -4.61 -4.57
CA PRO A 178 0.08 -5.29 -5.29
C PRO A 178 1.12 -5.84 -4.31
N VAL A 179 1.45 -7.12 -4.43
CA VAL A 179 2.32 -7.83 -3.50
C VAL A 179 3.23 -8.79 -4.28
N ILE A 180 4.44 -9.06 -3.77
CA ILE A 180 5.31 -10.11 -4.33
C ILE A 180 4.60 -11.46 -4.27
N PRO A 181 4.96 -12.43 -5.16
CA PRO A 181 4.34 -13.73 -5.22
C PRO A 181 4.25 -14.44 -3.86
N ARG A 182 3.17 -15.18 -3.68
CA ARG A 182 2.92 -15.94 -2.44
C ARG A 182 4.05 -16.88 -2.09
N ASP A 183 4.58 -17.59 -3.07
CA ASP A 183 5.65 -18.57 -2.85
C ASP A 183 6.94 -17.89 -2.39
N GLU A 184 7.28 -16.73 -2.94
CA GLU A 184 8.41 -15.91 -2.50
C GLU A 184 8.21 -15.41 -1.07
N THR A 185 7.00 -15.00 -0.73
CA THR A 185 6.66 -14.58 0.64
C THR A 185 6.80 -15.74 1.63
N ILE A 186 6.40 -16.95 1.25
CA ILE A 186 6.59 -18.16 2.07
C ILE A 186 8.08 -18.45 2.25
N GLU A 187 8.89 -18.32 1.22
CA GLU A 187 10.35 -18.53 1.31
C GLU A 187 10.98 -17.52 2.27
N TYR A 188 10.66 -16.24 2.15
CA TYR A 188 11.08 -15.20 3.09
C TYR A 188 10.69 -15.53 4.55
N MET A 189 9.47 -16.00 4.77
CA MET A 189 9.02 -16.40 6.11
C MET A 189 9.79 -17.61 6.65
N ARG A 190 10.14 -18.57 5.77
CA ARG A 190 10.93 -19.76 6.17
C ARG A 190 12.38 -19.41 6.53
N GLU A 191 12.99 -18.50 5.81
CA GLU A 191 14.32 -17.98 6.12
C GLU A 191 14.35 -17.25 7.48
N ASN A 192 13.24 -16.64 7.85
CA ASN A 192 13.06 -15.91 9.10
C ASN A 192 12.08 -16.63 10.05
N TYR A 193 12.15 -17.97 10.12
CA TYR A 193 11.16 -18.82 10.74
C TYR A 193 10.81 -18.45 12.18
N ALA A 194 11.79 -18.09 12.99
CA ALA A 194 11.57 -17.72 14.40
C ALA A 194 10.59 -16.54 14.56
N GLN A 195 10.62 -15.61 13.62
CA GLN A 195 9.72 -14.47 13.61
C GLN A 195 8.35 -14.83 13.00
N PHE A 196 8.32 -15.64 11.93
CA PHE A 196 7.14 -15.84 11.11
C PHE A 196 6.42 -17.19 11.28
N GLN A 197 6.76 -17.97 12.31
CA GLN A 197 6.09 -19.26 12.55
C GLN A 197 4.56 -19.15 12.63
N SER A 198 4.05 -18.12 13.33
CA SER A 198 2.60 -17.89 13.43
C SER A 198 1.98 -17.45 12.10
N ALA A 199 2.69 -16.64 11.30
CA ALA A 199 2.23 -16.23 9.98
C ALA A 199 2.18 -17.43 9.02
N LEU A 200 3.19 -18.31 9.02
CA LEU A 200 3.17 -19.55 8.24
C LEU A 200 1.97 -20.45 8.62
N ALA A 201 1.68 -20.58 9.91
CA ALA A 201 0.49 -21.32 10.35
C ALA A 201 -0.83 -20.63 9.98
N MET A 202 -0.83 -19.29 9.82
CA MET A 202 -1.99 -18.57 9.25
C MET A 202 -2.16 -18.85 7.77
N PHE A 203 -1.07 -18.87 6.99
CA PHE A 203 -1.09 -19.24 5.57
C PHE A 203 -1.67 -20.63 5.35
N ASP A 204 -1.24 -21.65 6.11
CA ASP A 204 -1.80 -23.00 6.04
C ASP A 204 -3.32 -23.05 6.27
N ARG A 205 -3.85 -22.14 7.08
CA ARG A 205 -5.30 -22.07 7.38
C ARG A 205 -6.07 -21.23 6.37
N MET A 206 -5.44 -20.21 5.80
CA MET A 206 -6.10 -19.29 4.86
C MET A 206 -6.14 -19.84 3.44
N TYR A 207 -5.13 -20.62 3.06
CA TYR A 207 -4.94 -21.12 1.71
C TYR A 207 -4.97 -22.64 1.69
N GLU A 208 -6.12 -23.20 1.26
CA GLU A 208 -6.39 -24.66 1.27
C GLU A 208 -5.44 -25.48 0.38
N ASP A 209 -4.78 -24.83 -0.57
CA ASP A 209 -3.81 -25.44 -1.49
C ASP A 209 -2.40 -25.56 -0.90
N LEU A 210 -2.18 -25.05 0.31
CA LEU A 210 -0.91 -25.14 1.01
C LEU A 210 -0.90 -26.28 2.05
N ASP A 211 0.26 -26.88 2.22
CA ASP A 211 0.59 -27.79 3.32
C ASP A 211 2.03 -27.47 3.77
N LEU A 212 2.16 -26.45 4.60
CA LEU A 212 3.45 -25.99 5.10
C LEU A 212 3.93 -26.80 6.31
N GLY A 213 3.05 -27.64 6.87
CA GLY A 213 3.35 -28.51 8.01
C GLY A 213 3.69 -27.75 9.29
N VAL A 214 3.25 -26.50 9.41
CA VAL A 214 3.56 -25.64 10.56
C VAL A 214 2.43 -25.68 11.57
N THR A 215 2.73 -26.18 12.76
CA THR A 215 1.79 -26.14 13.89
C THR A 215 2.22 -25.04 14.85
N TYR A 216 1.47 -23.95 14.91
CA TYR A 216 1.63 -22.94 15.94
C TYR A 216 0.86 -23.36 17.19
N ARG A 217 1.57 -23.61 18.29
CA ARG A 217 0.97 -23.79 19.61
C ARG A 217 0.89 -22.42 20.27
N GLU A 218 -0.33 -21.89 20.42
CA GLU A 218 -0.52 -20.80 21.36
C GLU A 218 0.00 -21.27 22.73
N THR A 219 1.00 -20.58 23.25
CA THR A 219 1.40 -20.75 24.63
C THR A 219 0.19 -20.38 25.45
N GLU A 220 -0.48 -21.35 26.10
CA GLU A 220 -1.53 -21.08 27.07
C GLU A 220 -0.96 -20.02 28.02
N ARG A 221 -1.51 -18.80 27.95
CA ARG A 221 -1.23 -17.80 28.97
C ARG A 221 -1.69 -18.41 30.27
N ALA A 222 -0.74 -18.73 31.14
CA ALA A 222 -1.03 -19.10 32.50
C ALA A 222 -1.98 -18.02 33.05
N GLN A 223 -3.23 -18.40 33.27
CA GLN A 223 -4.17 -17.52 33.97
C GLN A 223 -3.60 -17.26 35.37
N PRO A 224 -3.58 -16.01 35.82
CA PRO A 224 -3.12 -15.65 37.15
C PRO A 224 -4.02 -16.22 38.23
#